data_8b63aff369109d1dd663eb5d3d948b32
#
_entry.id   8b63aff369109d1dd663eb5d3d948b32
#
_cell.length_a   1.000
_cell.length_b   1.000
_cell.length_c   1.000
_cell.angle_alpha   90.00
_cell.angle_beta   90.00
_cell.angle_gamma   90.00
#
_symmetry.space_group_name_H-M   'P 1'
#
loop_
_entity.id
_entity.type
_entity.pdbx_description
1 polymer ?
#
loop_
_entity_poly.entity_id
_entity_poly.type
_entity_poly.pdbx_seq_one_letter_code
_entity_poly.pdbx_strand_id
1 'polypeptide(L)'
;MVAAFHDLVRDMATDEKGVASYSCDYLSASLLSKYSSGDKKSSLEREQTAYKRFWEAESMCAAANRSTWSVQRQIPDIIDDARRHIRAVLGRLFMENGALNPQVADRLAVHFGHGPGSTTSLPRRKGDSAYKYRPRPDTTSNNIVWAHAAVQHNAPWFRECFNLEHPFEDQVHLVPGNVVGTVPKNDKTDRIIGTEPDLNMYVQKGFGGYMRERLKRFGVNLDDQTRNQEFARLGSENDARYTHSVEDSYACLDLSMASDTVSTGVVRMLLPPDWLCALEQVRSPYGVLPDECVNLAPTWALPGLGTGLHYYQKFSSMGNGFTFELESLIFWALTKAVVSRVLN
;
A
#
# COMPACT_ATOMS: atom_id res chain seq x y z
N MET A 1 -12.80 -24.69 -23.30
CA MET A 1 -11.97 -23.54 -23.77
C MET A 1 -10.58 -23.54 -23.13
N VAL A 2 -10.46 -23.53 -21.78
CA VAL A 2 -9.16 -23.53 -21.09
C VAL A 2 -8.34 -24.78 -21.40
N ALA A 3 -8.93 -25.98 -21.34
CA ALA A 3 -8.25 -27.23 -21.69
C ALA A 3 -7.81 -27.23 -23.17
N ALA A 4 -8.69 -26.81 -24.08
CA ALA A 4 -8.36 -26.74 -25.52
C ALA A 4 -7.24 -25.72 -25.82
N PHE A 5 -7.14 -24.62 -25.04
CA PHE A 5 -6.05 -23.67 -25.19
C PHE A 5 -4.73 -24.23 -24.64
N HIS A 6 -4.80 -24.94 -23.51
CA HIS A 6 -3.63 -25.62 -22.93
C HIS A 6 -3.07 -26.70 -23.87
N ASP A 7 -3.95 -27.49 -24.51
CA ASP A 7 -3.58 -28.49 -25.49
C ASP A 7 -2.96 -27.82 -26.73
N LEU A 8 -3.56 -26.71 -27.23
CA LEU A 8 -3.04 -25.95 -28.36
C LEU A 8 -1.61 -25.42 -28.09
N VAL A 9 -1.38 -24.86 -26.91
CA VAL A 9 -0.05 -24.33 -26.53
C VAL A 9 0.96 -25.46 -26.38
N ARG A 10 0.54 -26.64 -25.87
CA ARG A 10 1.39 -27.83 -25.78
C ARG A 10 1.75 -28.37 -27.16
N ASP A 11 0.78 -28.41 -28.10
CA ASP A 11 1.00 -28.91 -29.47
C ASP A 11 1.90 -27.97 -30.30
N MET A 12 1.92 -26.66 -30.00
CA MET A 12 2.80 -25.69 -30.66
C MET A 12 4.26 -25.81 -30.21
N ALA A 13 4.55 -26.50 -29.14
CA ALA A 13 5.89 -26.56 -28.55
C ALA A 13 6.48 -27.97 -28.56
N THR A 14 6.62 -28.52 -29.73
CA THR A 14 7.34 -29.79 -29.95
C THR A 14 8.86 -29.54 -30.03
N ASP A 15 9.54 -29.67 -28.90
CA ASP A 15 10.99 -29.74 -28.84
C ASP A 15 11.41 -30.99 -28.02
N GLU A 16 12.32 -31.78 -28.59
CA GLU A 16 12.75 -33.07 -28.08
C GLU A 16 13.54 -33.02 -26.75
N LYS A 17 13.77 -31.84 -26.15
CA LYS A 17 14.65 -31.63 -24.97
C LYS A 17 13.94 -31.26 -23.66
N GLY A 18 12.62 -31.27 -23.56
CA GLY A 18 11.90 -30.99 -22.32
C GLY A 18 11.85 -29.50 -21.90
N VAL A 19 12.65 -28.63 -22.49
CA VAL A 19 12.68 -27.17 -22.21
C VAL A 19 11.40 -26.50 -22.74
N ALA A 20 10.92 -26.98 -23.88
CA ALA A 20 9.67 -26.51 -24.46
C ALA A 20 8.45 -26.78 -23.56
N SER A 21 8.43 -27.92 -22.88
CA SER A 21 7.33 -28.27 -21.93
C SER A 21 7.23 -27.24 -20.79
N TYR A 22 8.36 -26.88 -20.13
CA TYR A 22 8.37 -25.88 -19.07
C TYR A 22 7.93 -24.50 -19.57
N SER A 23 8.43 -24.05 -20.71
CA SER A 23 8.06 -22.76 -21.30
C SER A 23 6.57 -22.70 -21.64
N CYS A 24 6.01 -23.79 -22.15
CA CYS A 24 4.59 -23.91 -22.47
C CYS A 24 3.71 -23.92 -21.22
N ASP A 25 4.09 -24.70 -20.22
CA ASP A 25 3.37 -24.78 -18.96
C ASP A 25 3.41 -23.43 -18.24
N TYR A 26 4.55 -22.75 -18.23
CA TYR A 26 4.69 -21.40 -17.69
C TYR A 26 3.85 -20.37 -18.46
N LEU A 27 3.89 -20.39 -19.78
CA LEU A 27 3.13 -19.48 -20.64
C LEU A 27 1.63 -19.71 -20.47
N SER A 28 1.19 -20.95 -20.49
CA SER A 28 -0.20 -21.34 -20.26
C SER A 28 -0.69 -20.90 -18.89
N ALA A 29 0.07 -21.19 -17.83
CA ALA A 29 -0.25 -20.76 -16.48
C ALA A 29 -0.31 -19.23 -16.35
N SER A 30 0.62 -18.51 -16.96
CA SER A 30 0.68 -17.04 -16.92
C SER A 30 -0.49 -16.38 -17.68
N LEU A 31 -0.84 -16.88 -18.86
CA LEU A 31 -1.97 -16.38 -19.64
C LEU A 31 -3.32 -16.72 -19.00
N LEU A 32 -3.47 -17.95 -18.52
CA LEU A 32 -4.72 -18.42 -17.93
C LEU A 32 -4.92 -17.92 -16.50
N SER A 33 -3.86 -17.56 -15.78
CA SER A 33 -3.96 -17.05 -14.40
C SER A 33 -4.81 -15.80 -14.26
N LYS A 34 -4.95 -15.03 -15.34
CA LYS A 34 -5.79 -13.83 -15.39
C LYS A 34 -7.17 -14.06 -16.00
N TYR A 35 -7.42 -15.28 -16.46
CA TYR A 35 -8.72 -15.61 -17.04
C TYR A 35 -9.78 -15.72 -15.94
N SER A 36 -10.83 -14.93 -16.08
CA SER A 36 -12.00 -14.99 -15.20
C SER A 36 -13.17 -15.56 -16.02
N SER A 37 -13.73 -16.68 -15.59
CA SER A 37 -14.86 -17.32 -16.28
C SER A 37 -16.13 -16.48 -16.33
N GLY A 38 -16.19 -15.36 -15.59
CA GLY A 38 -17.40 -14.55 -15.46
C GLY A 38 -18.55 -15.25 -14.70
N ASP A 39 -18.33 -16.48 -14.26
CA ASP A 39 -19.31 -17.23 -13.48
C ASP A 39 -19.42 -16.66 -12.06
N LYS A 40 -20.68 -16.43 -11.61
CA LYS A 40 -20.98 -15.87 -10.29
C LYS A 40 -20.42 -16.72 -9.14
N LYS A 41 -20.48 -18.05 -9.26
CA LYS A 41 -19.96 -18.98 -8.24
C LYS A 41 -18.46 -18.82 -8.08
N SER A 42 -17.72 -18.83 -9.18
CA SER A 42 -16.27 -18.62 -9.20
C SER A 42 -15.90 -17.21 -8.68
N SER A 43 -16.71 -16.19 -8.94
CA SER A 43 -16.51 -14.85 -8.39
C SER A 43 -16.63 -14.84 -6.86
N LEU A 44 -17.66 -15.48 -6.31
CA LEU A 44 -17.88 -15.57 -4.87
C LEU A 44 -16.76 -16.35 -4.16
N GLU A 45 -16.28 -17.44 -4.75
CA GLU A 45 -15.17 -18.22 -4.20
C GLU A 45 -13.84 -17.42 -4.15
N ARG A 46 -13.57 -16.61 -5.19
CA ARG A 46 -12.39 -15.71 -5.21
C ARG A 46 -12.50 -14.63 -4.15
N GLU A 47 -13.67 -14.03 -3.99
CA GLU A 47 -13.95 -13.02 -2.99
C GLU A 47 -13.80 -13.56 -1.57
N GLN A 48 -14.38 -14.73 -1.27
CA GLN A 48 -14.22 -15.42 0.02
C GLN A 48 -12.73 -15.72 0.31
N THR A 49 -11.98 -16.15 -0.71
CA THR A 49 -10.55 -16.40 -0.58
C THR A 49 -9.80 -15.10 -0.25
N ALA A 50 -10.19 -13.99 -0.84
CA ALA A 50 -9.62 -12.68 -0.55
C ALA A 50 -9.88 -12.25 0.91
N TYR A 51 -11.12 -12.43 1.41
CA TYR A 51 -11.45 -12.10 2.82
C TYR A 51 -10.73 -13.02 3.83
N LYS A 52 -10.53 -14.29 3.53
CA LYS A 52 -9.70 -15.16 4.38
C LYS A 52 -8.27 -14.63 4.46
N ARG A 53 -7.67 -14.26 3.34
CA ARG A 53 -6.31 -13.66 3.31
C ARG A 53 -6.25 -12.33 4.05
N PHE A 54 -7.30 -11.52 3.99
CA PHE A 54 -7.38 -10.29 4.78
C PHE A 54 -7.23 -10.59 6.28
N TRP A 55 -7.98 -11.57 6.80
CA TRP A 55 -7.93 -11.94 8.21
C TRP A 55 -6.61 -12.64 8.60
N GLU A 56 -6.01 -13.38 7.68
CA GLU A 56 -4.64 -13.91 7.86
C GLU A 56 -3.65 -12.77 8.04
N ALA A 57 -3.65 -11.77 7.16
CA ALA A 57 -2.78 -10.61 7.24
C ALA A 57 -3.00 -9.80 8.53
N GLU A 58 -4.26 -9.53 8.90
CA GLU A 58 -4.60 -8.84 10.14
C GLU A 58 -4.14 -9.64 11.39
N SER A 59 -4.24 -10.97 11.36
CA SER A 59 -3.76 -11.84 12.44
C SER A 59 -2.23 -11.81 12.56
N MET A 60 -1.52 -11.80 11.42
CA MET A 60 -0.06 -11.63 11.38
C MET A 60 0.35 -10.27 11.94
N CYS A 61 -0.34 -9.20 11.54
CA CYS A 61 -0.10 -7.86 12.06
C CYS A 61 -0.38 -7.78 13.57
N ALA A 62 -1.46 -8.38 14.06
CA ALA A 62 -1.77 -8.43 15.48
C ALA A 62 -0.68 -9.16 16.28
N ALA A 63 -0.15 -10.26 15.76
CA ALA A 63 0.98 -10.96 16.37
C ALA A 63 2.25 -10.11 16.36
N ALA A 64 2.59 -9.47 15.24
CA ALA A 64 3.72 -8.56 15.11
C ALA A 64 3.61 -7.37 16.07
N ASN A 65 2.43 -6.77 16.20
CA ASN A 65 2.19 -5.66 17.12
C ASN A 65 2.50 -6.04 18.59
N ARG A 66 2.19 -7.27 18.99
CA ARG A 66 2.52 -7.78 20.34
C ARG A 66 4.02 -8.05 20.54
N SER A 67 4.73 -8.44 19.48
CA SER A 67 6.15 -8.81 19.55
C SER A 67 7.12 -7.67 19.26
N THR A 68 6.65 -6.49 18.88
CA THR A 68 7.49 -5.35 18.46
C THR A 68 8.57 -5.00 19.48
N TRP A 69 8.24 -4.94 20.78
CA TRP A 69 9.20 -4.69 21.85
C TRP A 69 10.28 -5.77 21.99
N SER A 70 9.90 -7.03 21.79
CA SER A 70 10.85 -8.15 21.84
C SER A 70 11.84 -8.06 20.68
N VAL A 71 11.36 -7.80 19.47
CA VAL A 71 12.20 -7.63 18.27
C VAL A 71 13.18 -6.47 18.44
N GLN A 72 12.72 -5.33 18.94
CA GLN A 72 13.60 -4.18 19.18
C GLN A 72 14.73 -4.49 20.16
N ARG A 73 14.48 -5.33 21.18
CA ARG A 73 15.53 -5.75 22.14
C ARG A 73 16.51 -6.75 21.55
N GLN A 74 16.09 -7.57 20.60
CA GLN A 74 16.93 -8.60 19.99
C GLN A 74 17.90 -8.02 18.95
N ILE A 75 17.48 -7.00 18.20
CA ILE A 75 18.25 -6.37 17.13
C ILE A 75 18.25 -4.84 17.24
N PRO A 76 18.62 -4.25 18.40
CA PRO A 76 18.50 -2.82 18.66
C PRO A 76 19.27 -1.99 17.65
N ASP A 77 20.47 -2.42 17.30
CA ASP A 77 21.35 -1.70 16.39
C ASP A 77 20.80 -1.62 14.95
N ILE A 78 20.19 -2.70 14.47
CA ILE A 78 19.56 -2.70 13.13
C ILE A 78 18.38 -1.76 13.12
N ILE A 79 17.57 -1.75 14.18
CA ILE A 79 16.42 -0.86 14.32
C ILE A 79 16.87 0.61 14.37
N ASP A 80 17.92 0.92 15.13
CA ASP A 80 18.42 2.29 15.22
C ASP A 80 19.06 2.79 13.92
N ASP A 81 19.74 1.91 13.19
CA ASP A 81 20.26 2.20 11.87
C ASP A 81 19.12 2.46 10.87
N ALA A 82 18.10 1.61 10.86
CA ALA A 82 16.92 1.80 10.02
C ALA A 82 16.19 3.12 10.34
N ARG A 83 16.02 3.46 11.62
CA ARG A 83 15.47 4.77 12.06
C ARG A 83 16.29 5.95 11.53
N ARG A 84 17.63 5.84 11.57
CA ARG A 84 18.52 6.88 11.03
C ARG A 84 18.35 7.04 9.52
N HIS A 85 18.25 5.93 8.79
CA HIS A 85 18.01 5.95 7.34
C HIS A 85 16.65 6.57 7.01
N ILE A 86 15.58 6.19 7.69
CA ILE A 86 14.24 6.75 7.50
C ILE A 86 14.25 8.26 7.79
N ARG A 87 14.88 8.70 8.89
CA ARG A 87 14.99 10.11 9.23
C ARG A 87 15.78 10.90 8.18
N ALA A 88 16.83 10.32 7.62
CA ALA A 88 17.60 10.95 6.55
C ALA A 88 16.76 11.14 5.26
N VAL A 89 15.94 10.14 4.91
CA VAL A 89 15.03 10.24 3.77
C VAL A 89 13.94 11.28 4.03
N LEU A 90 13.21 11.18 5.12
CA LEU A 90 12.04 12.01 5.38
C LEU A 90 12.41 13.45 5.78
N GLY A 91 13.50 13.66 6.50
CA GLY A 91 13.81 14.93 7.12
C GLY A 91 12.87 15.26 8.29
N ARG A 92 12.89 16.50 8.78
CA ARG A 92 11.98 16.99 9.83
C ARG A 92 10.69 17.51 9.22
N LEU A 93 9.56 17.03 9.69
CA LEU A 93 8.24 17.51 9.27
C LEU A 93 7.91 18.85 9.93
N PHE A 94 8.20 18.99 11.23
CA PHE A 94 8.00 20.24 11.98
C PHE A 94 9.33 20.90 12.37
N MET A 95 9.30 22.20 12.45
CA MET A 95 10.38 23.02 13.00
C MET A 95 10.38 22.97 14.54
N GLU A 96 11.43 23.50 15.17
CA GLU A 96 11.56 23.50 16.64
C GLU A 96 10.46 24.30 17.35
N ASN A 97 9.89 25.28 16.69
CA ASN A 97 8.75 26.06 17.19
C ASN A 97 7.38 25.36 16.99
N GLY A 98 7.37 24.13 16.51
CA GLY A 98 6.15 23.36 16.25
C GLY A 98 5.43 23.68 14.93
N ALA A 99 5.92 24.66 14.18
CA ALA A 99 5.34 24.98 12.86
C ALA A 99 5.75 23.92 11.82
N LEU A 100 4.86 23.66 10.86
CA LEU A 100 5.18 22.79 9.72
C LEU A 100 6.37 23.37 8.95
N ASN A 101 7.34 22.53 8.61
CA ASN A 101 8.51 22.93 7.84
C ASN A 101 8.07 23.43 6.45
N PRO A 102 8.31 24.71 6.09
CA PRO A 102 7.80 25.28 4.84
C PRO A 102 8.26 24.50 3.60
N GLN A 103 9.51 24.03 3.59
CA GLN A 103 10.05 23.27 2.47
C GLN A 103 9.33 21.92 2.30
N VAL A 104 8.87 21.31 3.40
CA VAL A 104 8.08 20.08 3.35
C VAL A 104 6.65 20.39 2.97
N ALA A 105 6.06 21.46 3.53
CA ALA A 105 4.70 21.91 3.22
C ALA A 105 4.52 22.17 1.72
N ASP A 106 5.43 22.93 1.10
CA ASP A 106 5.38 23.23 -0.33
C ASP A 106 5.43 21.95 -1.19
N ARG A 107 6.27 20.98 -0.79
CA ARG A 107 6.38 19.71 -1.51
C ARG A 107 5.15 18.83 -1.32
N LEU A 108 4.58 18.77 -0.11
CA LEU A 108 3.32 18.06 0.13
C LEU A 108 2.20 18.67 -0.73
N ALA A 109 2.13 20.02 -0.77
CA ALA A 109 1.11 20.74 -1.53
C ALA A 109 1.15 20.44 -3.04
N VAL A 110 2.34 20.31 -3.63
CA VAL A 110 2.51 19.94 -5.04
C VAL A 110 1.90 18.57 -5.35
N HIS A 111 1.88 17.66 -4.39
CA HIS A 111 1.40 16.29 -4.58
C HIS A 111 -0.03 16.06 -4.08
N PHE A 112 -0.66 17.04 -3.38
CA PHE A 112 -2.07 16.92 -3.05
C PHE A 112 -2.91 16.75 -4.31
N GLY A 113 -3.83 15.82 -4.30
CA GLY A 113 -4.67 15.59 -5.47
C GLY A 113 -5.52 14.33 -5.38
N HIS A 114 -6.53 14.30 -6.24
CA HIS A 114 -7.35 13.12 -6.40
C HIS A 114 -6.72 12.15 -7.42
N GLY A 115 -6.74 10.86 -7.10
CA GLY A 115 -6.41 9.79 -8.03
C GLY A 115 -7.63 9.33 -8.84
N PRO A 116 -7.44 8.50 -9.86
CA PRO A 116 -8.54 7.77 -10.50
C PRO A 116 -9.13 6.74 -9.52
N GLY A 117 -10.36 6.30 -9.78
CA GLY A 117 -11.02 5.27 -8.99
C GLY A 117 -12.10 5.82 -8.05
N SER A 118 -12.73 4.92 -7.29
CA SER A 118 -13.77 5.26 -6.31
C SER A 118 -13.19 5.90 -5.04
N THR A 119 -14.04 6.63 -4.35
CA THR A 119 -13.87 7.06 -2.96
C THR A 119 -15.10 6.62 -2.18
N THR A 120 -15.10 6.77 -0.86
CA THR A 120 -16.27 6.37 -0.05
C THR A 120 -17.56 7.04 -0.51
N SER A 121 -17.48 8.25 -1.03
CA SER A 121 -18.58 9.06 -1.47
C SER A 121 -18.93 8.93 -2.97
N LEU A 122 -18.01 8.39 -3.80
CA LEU A 122 -18.17 8.31 -5.24
C LEU A 122 -17.90 6.88 -5.77
N PRO A 123 -18.88 6.29 -6.47
CA PRO A 123 -18.73 4.97 -7.06
C PRO A 123 -17.75 4.97 -8.24
N ARG A 124 -17.22 3.79 -8.59
CA ARG A 124 -16.23 3.61 -9.66
C ARG A 124 -16.63 4.25 -11.00
N ARG A 125 -17.91 4.25 -11.36
CA ARG A 125 -18.42 4.89 -12.61
C ARG A 125 -18.23 6.42 -12.63
N LYS A 126 -18.02 7.04 -11.45
CA LYS A 126 -17.69 8.46 -11.26
C LYS A 126 -16.28 8.65 -10.71
N GLY A 127 -15.39 7.71 -10.97
CA GLY A 127 -14.03 7.69 -10.41
C GLY A 127 -13.05 8.69 -11.04
N ASP A 128 -13.46 9.43 -12.07
CA ASP A 128 -12.65 10.51 -12.60
C ASP A 128 -12.38 11.57 -11.54
N SER A 129 -11.16 12.09 -11.51
CA SER A 129 -10.72 13.08 -10.53
C SER A 129 -11.55 14.35 -10.55
N ALA A 130 -12.08 14.75 -11.71
CA ALA A 130 -12.91 15.95 -11.86
C ALA A 130 -14.19 15.91 -11.00
N TYR A 131 -14.81 14.73 -10.83
CA TYR A 131 -16.02 14.59 -10.02
C TYR A 131 -15.76 14.71 -8.50
N LYS A 132 -14.51 14.69 -8.06
CA LYS A 132 -14.12 14.73 -6.64
C LYS A 132 -13.97 16.14 -6.10
N TYR A 133 -13.80 17.13 -6.97
CA TYR A 133 -13.77 18.55 -6.61
C TYR A 133 -15.19 19.08 -6.42
N ARG A 134 -15.81 18.75 -5.28
CA ARG A 134 -17.21 19.03 -4.98
C ARG A 134 -17.39 19.45 -3.53
N PRO A 135 -18.54 20.08 -3.15
CA PRO A 135 -18.86 20.37 -1.76
C PRO A 135 -19.15 19.09 -0.96
N ARG A 136 -18.95 19.17 0.34
CA ARG A 136 -19.18 18.11 1.33
C ARG A 136 -18.48 16.78 1.02
N PRO A 137 -17.17 16.78 0.75
CA PRO A 137 -16.41 15.55 0.56
C PRO A 137 -16.30 14.76 1.87
N ASP A 138 -16.13 13.43 1.76
CA ASP A 138 -15.90 12.56 2.90
C ASP A 138 -14.48 12.73 3.48
N THR A 139 -14.39 12.69 4.81
CA THR A 139 -13.11 12.65 5.54
C THR A 139 -13.26 11.94 6.89
N THR A 140 -12.16 11.48 7.45
CA THR A 140 -12.12 11.02 8.85
C THR A 140 -11.91 12.20 9.80
N SER A 141 -12.40 12.09 11.03
CA SER A 141 -12.23 13.14 12.05
C SER A 141 -10.76 13.50 12.30
N ASN A 142 -9.88 12.50 12.30
CA ASN A 142 -8.44 12.71 12.52
C ASN A 142 -7.76 13.51 11.40
N ASN A 143 -8.30 13.46 10.18
CA ASN A 143 -7.72 14.11 9.02
C ASN A 143 -8.13 15.58 8.85
N ILE A 144 -9.09 16.10 9.62
CA ILE A 144 -9.71 17.41 9.41
C ILE A 144 -8.67 18.52 9.27
N VAL A 145 -7.69 18.58 10.14
CA VAL A 145 -6.66 19.65 10.13
C VAL A 145 -5.84 19.60 8.83
N TRP A 146 -5.41 18.41 8.42
CA TRP A 146 -4.67 18.23 7.18
C TRP A 146 -5.53 18.47 5.95
N ALA A 147 -6.77 18.00 5.98
CA ALA A 147 -7.75 18.20 4.91
C ALA A 147 -8.04 19.69 4.69
N HIS A 148 -8.28 20.45 5.77
CA HIS A 148 -8.50 21.89 5.68
C HIS A 148 -7.29 22.60 5.05
N ALA A 149 -6.09 22.36 5.58
CA ALA A 149 -4.87 22.95 5.04
C ALA A 149 -4.66 22.57 3.55
N ALA A 150 -4.89 21.30 3.20
CA ALA A 150 -4.70 20.83 1.83
C ALA A 150 -5.70 21.43 0.84
N VAL A 151 -6.97 21.56 1.24
CA VAL A 151 -8.01 22.17 0.38
C VAL A 151 -7.74 23.67 0.17
N GLN A 152 -7.22 24.38 1.18
CA GLN A 152 -6.84 25.81 1.04
C GLN A 152 -5.75 26.02 -0.01
N HIS A 153 -4.85 25.05 -0.22
CA HIS A 153 -3.85 25.11 -1.29
C HIS A 153 -4.46 25.02 -2.69
N ASN A 154 -5.68 24.48 -2.82
CA ASN A 154 -6.45 24.48 -4.07
C ASN A 154 -7.47 25.64 -4.08
N ALA A 155 -6.99 26.83 -4.32
CA ALA A 155 -7.80 28.04 -4.23
C ALA A 155 -9.08 28.04 -5.09
N PRO A 156 -9.11 27.49 -6.33
CA PRO A 156 -10.36 27.35 -7.08
C PRO A 156 -11.38 26.47 -6.35
N TRP A 157 -10.99 25.27 -5.93
CA TRP A 157 -11.89 24.36 -5.23
C TRP A 157 -12.36 24.94 -3.91
N PHE A 158 -11.44 25.54 -3.13
CA PHE A 158 -11.79 26.15 -1.86
C PHE A 158 -12.85 27.25 -2.02
N ARG A 159 -12.67 28.17 -2.97
CA ARG A 159 -13.61 29.30 -3.20
C ARG A 159 -14.97 28.84 -3.69
N GLU A 160 -15.04 27.79 -4.51
CA GLU A 160 -16.30 27.30 -5.09
C GLU A 160 -17.12 26.42 -4.14
N CYS A 161 -16.43 25.70 -3.23
CA CYS A 161 -17.07 24.63 -2.47
C CYS A 161 -17.08 24.84 -0.94
N PHE A 162 -16.30 25.81 -0.43
CA PHE A 162 -16.16 26.04 1.02
C PHE A 162 -16.37 27.51 1.37
N ASN A 163 -16.92 27.74 2.57
CA ASN A 163 -17.18 29.08 3.08
C ASN A 163 -16.33 29.32 4.33
N LEU A 164 -15.61 30.46 4.37
CA LEU A 164 -14.79 30.87 5.52
C LEU A 164 -15.61 31.27 6.74
N GLU A 165 -16.91 31.57 6.58
CA GLU A 165 -17.80 31.98 7.68
C GLU A 165 -18.29 30.78 8.52
N HIS A 166 -18.09 29.54 8.03
CA HIS A 166 -18.49 28.31 8.69
C HIS A 166 -17.28 27.45 9.07
N PRO A 167 -17.32 26.72 10.19
CA PRO A 167 -16.30 25.75 10.54
C PRO A 167 -16.11 24.73 9.42
N PHE A 168 -14.86 24.34 9.15
CA PHE A 168 -14.57 23.38 8.07
C PHE A 168 -15.24 22.02 8.32
N GLU A 169 -15.34 21.61 9.60
CA GLU A 169 -15.98 20.36 10.00
C GLU A 169 -17.46 20.27 9.59
N ASP A 170 -18.17 21.40 9.55
CA ASP A 170 -19.59 21.46 9.15
C ASP A 170 -19.75 21.35 7.61
N GLN A 171 -18.67 21.55 6.88
CA GLN A 171 -18.65 21.56 5.42
C GLN A 171 -18.17 20.26 4.79
N VAL A 172 -17.82 19.28 5.60
CA VAL A 172 -17.40 17.93 5.18
C VAL A 172 -18.35 16.88 5.75
N HIS A 173 -18.30 15.67 5.21
CA HIS A 173 -19.01 14.54 5.76
C HIS A 173 -18.03 13.63 6.50
N LEU A 174 -18.24 13.43 7.81
CA LEU A 174 -17.38 12.60 8.64
C LEU A 174 -17.75 11.13 8.49
N VAL A 175 -16.73 10.33 8.17
CA VAL A 175 -16.84 8.88 8.05
C VAL A 175 -15.81 8.18 8.95
N PRO A 176 -16.08 6.94 9.42
CA PRO A 176 -15.19 6.27 10.36
C PRO A 176 -13.84 5.87 9.75
N GLY A 177 -13.79 5.64 8.45
CA GLY A 177 -12.60 5.19 7.73
C GLY A 177 -12.89 4.78 6.31
N ASN A 178 -12.06 3.91 5.74
CA ASN A 178 -12.25 3.40 4.40
C ASN A 178 -13.30 2.27 4.34
N VAL A 179 -13.78 1.96 3.14
CA VAL A 179 -14.66 0.82 2.88
C VAL A 179 -13.86 -0.29 2.24
N VAL A 180 -13.89 -1.47 2.86
CA VAL A 180 -13.21 -2.65 2.36
C VAL A 180 -14.03 -3.30 1.25
N GLY A 181 -13.37 -3.62 0.16
CA GLY A 181 -13.96 -4.34 -0.97
C GLY A 181 -12.93 -5.17 -1.72
N THR A 182 -13.39 -5.83 -2.78
CA THR A 182 -12.54 -6.67 -3.61
C THR A 182 -12.48 -6.17 -5.05
N VAL A 183 -11.37 -6.45 -5.71
CA VAL A 183 -11.20 -6.27 -7.17
C VAL A 183 -10.56 -7.51 -7.76
N PRO A 184 -10.92 -7.94 -8.96
CA PRO A 184 -10.34 -9.11 -9.60
C PRO A 184 -8.81 -9.03 -9.68
N LYS A 185 -8.13 -10.12 -9.30
CA LYS A 185 -6.66 -10.26 -9.38
C LYS A 185 -6.25 -11.35 -10.35
N ASN A 186 -6.75 -12.55 -10.11
CA ASN A 186 -6.49 -13.73 -10.94
C ASN A 186 -7.65 -14.74 -10.83
N ASP A 187 -7.46 -15.92 -11.41
CA ASP A 187 -8.44 -17.01 -11.42
C ASP A 187 -8.76 -17.58 -10.02
N LYS A 188 -7.86 -17.41 -9.04
CA LYS A 188 -7.93 -18.05 -7.72
C LYS A 188 -8.39 -17.10 -6.61
N THR A 189 -8.14 -15.81 -6.74
CA THR A 189 -8.42 -14.85 -5.68
C THR A 189 -8.60 -13.44 -6.23
N ASP A 190 -9.43 -12.68 -5.55
CA ASP A 190 -9.52 -11.24 -5.72
C ASP A 190 -8.48 -10.52 -4.83
N ARG A 191 -8.28 -9.23 -5.06
CA ARG A 191 -7.44 -8.36 -4.26
C ARG A 191 -8.31 -7.54 -3.33
N ILE A 192 -7.98 -7.51 -2.05
CA ILE A 192 -8.61 -6.60 -1.08
C ILE A 192 -8.13 -5.18 -1.34
N ILE A 193 -9.05 -4.22 -1.35
CA ILE A 193 -8.76 -2.80 -1.39
C ILE A 193 -9.53 -2.07 -0.30
N GLY A 194 -8.94 -1.02 0.26
CA GLY A 194 -9.62 -0.04 1.09
C GLY A 194 -9.97 1.18 0.22
N THR A 195 -11.25 1.42 0.00
CA THR A 195 -11.71 2.61 -0.70
C THR A 195 -11.67 3.77 0.29
N GLU A 196 -10.71 4.67 0.13
CA GLU A 196 -10.47 5.78 1.06
C GLU A 196 -11.51 6.90 0.93
N PRO A 197 -11.76 7.67 2.03
CA PRO A 197 -12.53 8.92 1.96
C PRO A 197 -11.84 9.95 1.04
N ASP A 198 -12.63 10.83 0.44
CA ASP A 198 -12.17 11.79 -0.56
C ASP A 198 -10.95 12.59 -0.10
N LEU A 199 -11.07 13.25 1.06
CA LEU A 199 -10.01 14.13 1.57
C LEU A 199 -8.85 13.35 2.21
N ASN A 200 -9.11 12.14 2.75
CA ASN A 200 -8.02 11.30 3.20
C ASN A 200 -7.12 10.93 2.01
N MET A 201 -7.70 10.44 0.90
CA MET A 201 -6.96 10.13 -0.31
C MET A 201 -6.23 11.35 -0.87
N TYR A 202 -6.90 12.52 -0.88
CA TYR A 202 -6.31 13.77 -1.38
C TYR A 202 -5.04 14.15 -0.63
N VAL A 203 -5.07 14.09 0.70
CA VAL A 203 -3.92 14.39 1.57
C VAL A 203 -2.87 13.27 1.53
N GLN A 204 -3.30 12.01 1.59
CA GLN A 204 -2.42 10.84 1.54
C GLN A 204 -1.52 10.85 0.30
N LYS A 205 -2.04 11.26 -0.84
CA LYS A 205 -1.24 11.42 -2.06
C LYS A 205 -0.13 12.46 -1.91
N GLY A 206 -0.36 13.52 -1.13
CA GLY A 206 0.68 14.48 -0.77
C GLY A 206 1.84 13.81 -0.05
N PHE A 207 1.55 13.03 0.99
CA PHE A 207 2.55 12.29 1.74
C PHE A 207 3.26 11.22 0.89
N GLY A 208 2.50 10.45 0.10
CA GLY A 208 3.06 9.46 -0.82
C GLY A 208 3.99 10.08 -1.86
N GLY A 209 3.54 11.15 -2.51
CA GLY A 209 4.34 11.87 -3.51
C GLY A 209 5.63 12.45 -2.92
N TYR A 210 5.56 13.03 -1.72
CA TYR A 210 6.75 13.49 -0.99
C TYR A 210 7.72 12.35 -0.72
N MET A 211 7.26 11.23 -0.15
CA MET A 211 8.10 10.06 0.13
C MET A 211 8.76 9.52 -1.14
N ARG A 212 8.00 9.42 -2.24
CA ARG A 212 8.48 8.97 -3.56
C ARG A 212 9.60 9.87 -4.09
N GLU A 213 9.42 11.18 -4.01
CA GLU A 213 10.45 12.17 -4.40
C GLU A 213 11.71 12.03 -3.54
N ARG A 214 11.54 11.83 -2.23
CA ARG A 214 12.65 11.65 -1.31
C ARG A 214 13.40 10.36 -1.55
N LEU A 215 12.69 9.23 -1.69
CA LEU A 215 13.28 7.91 -2.00
C LEU A 215 14.10 7.94 -3.29
N LYS A 216 13.63 8.65 -4.32
CA LYS A 216 14.35 8.81 -5.58
C LYS A 216 15.74 9.43 -5.40
N ARG A 217 15.89 10.38 -4.47
CA ARG A 217 17.19 11.00 -4.13
C ARG A 217 18.15 10.04 -3.44
N PHE A 218 17.64 8.97 -2.83
CA PHE A 218 18.41 7.92 -2.20
C PHE A 218 18.59 6.69 -3.11
N GLY A 219 18.28 6.83 -4.40
CA GLY A 219 18.48 5.80 -5.41
C GLY A 219 17.32 4.83 -5.60
N VAL A 220 16.21 5.02 -4.88
CA VAL A 220 15.00 4.19 -5.01
C VAL A 220 13.98 4.94 -5.89
N ASN A 221 14.00 4.65 -7.18
CA ASN A 221 13.07 5.25 -8.14
C ASN A 221 11.83 4.37 -8.32
N LEU A 222 10.74 4.73 -7.66
CA LEU A 222 9.47 3.99 -7.71
C LEU A 222 8.67 4.25 -9.01
N ASP A 223 9.08 5.24 -9.81
CA ASP A 223 8.43 5.56 -11.09
C ASP A 223 8.98 4.72 -12.24
N ASP A 224 10.15 4.11 -12.04
CA ASP A 224 10.85 3.33 -13.06
C ASP A 224 11.22 1.95 -12.52
N GLN A 225 10.56 0.92 -13.04
CA GLN A 225 10.79 -0.48 -12.71
C GLN A 225 11.76 -1.18 -13.66
N THR A 226 12.26 -0.50 -14.70
CA THR A 226 13.17 -1.10 -15.69
C THR A 226 14.45 -1.56 -15.06
N ARG A 227 14.97 -0.85 -14.05
CA ARG A 227 16.17 -1.23 -13.30
C ARG A 227 16.01 -2.57 -12.57
N ASN A 228 14.84 -2.81 -11.96
CA ASN A 228 14.59 -4.09 -11.29
C ASN A 228 14.52 -5.24 -12.30
N GLN A 229 13.92 -5.00 -13.47
CA GLN A 229 13.86 -5.96 -14.57
C GLN A 229 15.26 -6.27 -15.10
N GLU A 230 16.11 -5.25 -15.25
CA GLU A 230 17.48 -5.40 -15.70
C GLU A 230 18.32 -6.21 -14.70
N PHE A 231 18.21 -5.96 -13.40
CA PHE A 231 18.90 -6.76 -12.39
C PHE A 231 18.41 -8.22 -12.36
N ALA A 232 17.11 -8.46 -12.54
CA ALA A 232 16.59 -9.81 -12.67
C ALA A 232 17.16 -10.52 -13.91
N ARG A 233 17.27 -9.82 -15.05
CA ARG A 233 17.89 -10.33 -16.27
C ARG A 233 19.36 -10.65 -16.06
N LEU A 234 20.15 -9.73 -15.52
CA LEU A 234 21.58 -9.92 -15.23
C LEU A 234 21.80 -11.08 -14.26
N GLY A 235 21.00 -11.20 -13.21
CA GLY A 235 21.07 -12.33 -12.27
C GLY A 235 20.85 -13.67 -12.98
N SER A 236 19.83 -13.74 -13.84
CA SER A 236 19.55 -14.95 -14.63
C SER A 236 20.69 -15.30 -15.62
N GLU A 237 21.29 -14.31 -16.28
CA GLU A 237 22.37 -14.51 -17.22
C GLU A 237 23.69 -14.92 -16.53
N ASN A 238 23.98 -14.32 -15.37
CA ASN A 238 25.20 -14.64 -14.61
C ASN A 238 25.12 -16.05 -14.01
N ASP A 239 23.96 -16.46 -13.52
CA ASP A 239 23.72 -17.81 -13.00
C ASP A 239 23.92 -18.88 -14.09
N ALA A 240 23.44 -18.58 -15.31
CA ALA A 240 23.61 -19.46 -16.46
C ALA A 240 25.09 -19.64 -16.92
N ARG A 241 25.96 -18.69 -16.57
CA ARG A 241 27.40 -18.71 -16.95
C ARG A 241 28.31 -19.31 -15.88
N TYR A 242 27.78 -19.80 -14.78
CA TYR A 242 28.59 -20.34 -13.66
C TYR A 242 29.69 -19.39 -13.16
N THR A 243 29.41 -18.08 -13.16
CA THR A 243 30.31 -17.11 -12.54
C THR A 243 30.16 -17.20 -11.04
N HIS A 244 31.19 -17.67 -10.36
CA HIS A 244 31.21 -17.91 -8.91
C HIS A 244 31.47 -16.65 -8.07
N SER A 245 31.35 -15.46 -8.61
CA SER A 245 31.52 -14.22 -7.88
C SER A 245 30.21 -13.87 -7.19
N VAL A 246 30.23 -13.86 -5.86
CA VAL A 246 29.10 -13.40 -5.04
C VAL A 246 28.75 -11.94 -5.37
N GLU A 247 29.72 -11.16 -5.82
CA GLU A 247 29.60 -9.75 -6.17
C GLU A 247 28.71 -9.52 -7.41
N ASP A 248 28.58 -10.52 -8.29
CA ASP A 248 27.74 -10.45 -9.50
C ASP A 248 26.39 -11.17 -9.35
N SER A 249 26.05 -11.61 -8.14
CA SER A 249 24.78 -12.29 -7.85
C SER A 249 23.68 -11.29 -7.53
N TYR A 250 22.56 -11.40 -8.23
CA TYR A 250 21.36 -10.61 -7.97
C TYR A 250 20.22 -11.53 -7.51
N ALA A 251 19.59 -11.19 -6.39
CA ALA A 251 18.45 -11.92 -5.88
C ALA A 251 17.18 -11.06 -5.98
N CYS A 252 16.10 -11.63 -6.51
CA CYS A 252 14.77 -11.04 -6.47
C CYS A 252 13.97 -11.70 -5.35
N LEU A 253 13.40 -10.87 -4.48
CA LEU A 253 12.50 -11.31 -3.40
C LEU A 253 11.07 -10.88 -3.73
N ASP A 254 10.15 -11.83 -3.72
CA ASP A 254 8.72 -11.57 -3.80
C ASP A 254 8.09 -11.85 -2.43
N LEU A 255 7.52 -10.82 -1.84
CA LEU A 255 6.89 -10.89 -0.51
C LEU A 255 5.39 -11.05 -0.66
N SER A 256 4.87 -12.16 -0.16
CA SER A 256 3.43 -12.39 -0.11
C SER A 256 2.75 -11.39 0.82
N MET A 257 1.69 -10.73 0.34
CA MET A 257 0.89 -9.76 1.11
C MET A 257 1.72 -8.62 1.72
N ALA A 258 2.78 -8.17 1.05
CA ALA A 258 3.74 -7.21 1.57
C ALA A 258 3.05 -5.96 2.17
N SER A 259 2.22 -5.27 1.40
CA SER A 259 1.49 -4.07 1.86
C SER A 259 0.46 -4.36 2.96
N ASP A 260 -0.11 -5.56 2.99
CA ASP A 260 -1.12 -5.95 3.97
C ASP A 260 -0.51 -6.43 5.31
N THR A 261 0.81 -6.63 5.37
CA THR A 261 1.51 -7.13 6.56
C THR A 261 2.44 -6.10 7.22
N VAL A 262 2.44 -4.86 6.76
CA VAL A 262 3.11 -3.75 7.46
C VAL A 262 2.27 -3.37 8.68
N SER A 263 2.66 -3.88 9.85
CA SER A 263 1.91 -3.70 11.10
C SER A 263 2.07 -2.30 11.70
N THR A 264 1.07 -1.85 12.46
CA THR A 264 1.13 -0.55 13.17
C THR A 264 2.32 -0.48 14.12
N GLY A 265 2.68 -1.58 14.78
CA GLY A 265 3.83 -1.64 15.69
C GLY A 265 5.15 -1.39 14.99
N VAL A 266 5.37 -1.97 13.81
CA VAL A 266 6.59 -1.77 13.03
C VAL A 266 6.71 -0.31 12.57
N VAL A 267 5.63 0.28 12.09
CA VAL A 267 5.64 1.69 11.67
C VAL A 267 5.95 2.60 12.85
N ARG A 268 5.30 2.40 14.01
CA ARG A 268 5.56 3.14 15.25
C ARG A 268 6.98 2.97 15.77
N MET A 269 7.56 1.80 15.57
CA MET A 269 8.94 1.52 15.97
C MET A 269 9.96 2.26 15.10
N LEU A 270 9.69 2.40 13.80
CA LEU A 270 10.69 2.86 12.83
C LEU A 270 10.58 4.35 12.45
N LEU A 271 9.37 4.92 12.41
CA LEU A 271 9.19 6.29 11.94
C LEU A 271 9.57 7.35 13.00
N PRO A 272 10.08 8.50 12.57
CA PRO A 272 10.21 9.67 13.43
C PRO A 272 8.84 10.10 14.00
N PRO A 273 8.77 10.55 15.27
CA PRO A 273 7.50 10.83 15.94
C PRO A 273 6.62 11.87 15.23
N ASP A 274 7.22 12.88 14.61
CA ASP A 274 6.52 13.93 13.85
C ASP A 274 5.83 13.35 12.61
N TRP A 275 6.54 12.52 11.85
CA TRP A 275 5.99 11.82 10.69
C TRP A 275 4.95 10.77 11.09
N LEU A 276 5.22 10.03 12.16
CA LEU A 276 4.25 9.05 12.68
C LEU A 276 2.93 9.72 13.06
N CYS A 277 2.99 10.83 13.80
CA CYS A 277 1.80 11.59 14.21
C CYS A 277 0.98 12.04 12.99
N ALA A 278 1.65 12.60 11.97
CA ALA A 278 0.97 13.04 10.75
C ALA A 278 0.32 11.88 9.99
N LEU A 279 1.05 10.77 9.78
CA LEU A 279 0.51 9.61 9.06
C LEU A 279 -0.62 8.92 9.82
N GLU A 280 -0.59 8.89 11.17
CA GLU A 280 -1.70 8.39 11.99
C GLU A 280 -2.96 9.27 11.86
N GLN A 281 -2.80 10.57 11.64
CA GLN A 281 -3.93 11.48 11.41
C GLN A 281 -4.55 11.30 10.03
N VAL A 282 -3.75 11.07 9.00
CA VAL A 282 -4.24 11.05 7.62
C VAL A 282 -4.64 9.65 7.12
N ARG A 283 -4.22 8.57 7.79
CA ARG A 283 -4.66 7.21 7.44
C ARG A 283 -6.10 6.98 7.86
N SER A 284 -6.75 5.99 7.27
CA SER A 284 -8.00 5.43 7.79
C SER A 284 -7.66 4.36 8.84
N PRO A 285 -7.88 4.62 10.14
CA PRO A 285 -7.58 3.64 11.18
C PRO A 285 -8.60 2.51 11.25
N TYR A 286 -9.78 2.72 10.65
CA TYR A 286 -10.87 1.76 10.60
C TYR A 286 -11.25 1.42 9.17
N GLY A 287 -11.68 0.17 8.96
CA GLY A 287 -12.32 -0.29 7.74
C GLY A 287 -13.79 -0.67 8.01
N VAL A 288 -14.68 -0.21 7.16
CA VAL A 288 -16.05 -0.71 7.10
C VAL A 288 -16.04 -1.99 6.28
N LEU A 289 -16.31 -3.12 6.91
CA LEU A 289 -16.25 -4.46 6.31
C LEU A 289 -17.63 -4.87 5.78
N PRO A 290 -17.71 -5.51 4.60
CA PRO A 290 -18.94 -6.16 4.16
C PRO A 290 -19.26 -7.39 5.02
N ASP A 291 -20.54 -7.76 5.08
CA ASP A 291 -21.02 -8.88 5.90
C ASP A 291 -20.28 -10.20 5.61
N GLU A 292 -19.96 -10.46 4.34
CA GLU A 292 -19.21 -11.63 3.92
C GLU A 292 -17.81 -11.70 4.54
N CYS A 293 -17.16 -10.54 4.73
CA CYS A 293 -15.88 -10.45 5.42
C CYS A 293 -16.04 -10.60 6.94
N VAL A 294 -17.06 -9.97 7.53
CA VAL A 294 -17.36 -10.06 8.97
C VAL A 294 -17.63 -11.50 9.38
N ASN A 295 -18.37 -12.28 8.57
CA ASN A 295 -18.70 -13.69 8.83
C ASN A 295 -17.46 -14.61 8.85
N LEU A 296 -16.33 -14.17 8.32
CA LEU A 296 -15.05 -14.90 8.33
C LEU A 296 -14.09 -14.42 9.41
N ALA A 297 -14.53 -13.50 10.28
CA ALA A 297 -13.67 -12.90 11.29
C ALA A 297 -13.21 -13.91 12.34
N PRO A 298 -11.92 -13.87 12.73
CA PRO A 298 -11.42 -14.71 13.82
C PRO A 298 -11.97 -14.22 15.17
N THR A 299 -12.00 -15.11 16.16
CA THR A 299 -12.59 -14.85 17.48
C THR A 299 -12.01 -13.63 18.19
N TRP A 300 -10.74 -13.32 17.98
CA TRP A 300 -10.10 -12.14 18.59
C TRP A 300 -10.63 -10.81 18.04
N ALA A 301 -11.18 -10.79 16.83
CA ALA A 301 -11.72 -9.59 16.19
C ALA A 301 -13.20 -9.35 16.49
N LEU A 302 -13.96 -10.40 16.83
CA LEU A 302 -15.42 -10.35 17.04
C LEU A 302 -15.91 -9.30 18.04
N PRO A 303 -15.24 -9.02 19.18
CA PRO A 303 -15.75 -8.06 20.16
C PRO A 303 -15.94 -6.64 19.64
N GLY A 304 -15.21 -6.28 18.57
CA GLY A 304 -15.26 -4.93 17.99
C GLY A 304 -16.13 -4.82 16.73
N LEU A 305 -16.66 -5.94 16.20
CA LEU A 305 -17.27 -5.98 14.86
C LEU A 305 -18.78 -5.79 14.82
N GLY A 306 -19.45 -5.50 15.93
CA GLY A 306 -20.91 -5.41 16.00
C GLY A 306 -21.58 -4.43 15.00
N THR A 307 -20.79 -3.56 14.36
CA THR A 307 -21.23 -2.59 13.34
C THR A 307 -20.54 -2.81 11.98
N GLY A 308 -19.81 -3.93 11.78
CA GLY A 308 -18.95 -4.11 10.60
C GLY A 308 -17.70 -3.21 10.59
N LEU A 309 -17.42 -2.50 11.68
CA LEU A 309 -16.28 -1.59 11.78
C LEU A 309 -15.09 -2.30 12.43
N HIS A 310 -13.99 -2.43 11.70
CA HIS A 310 -12.76 -3.08 12.15
C HIS A 310 -11.62 -2.07 12.35
N TYR A 311 -10.98 -2.09 13.53
CA TYR A 311 -9.75 -1.34 13.78
C TYR A 311 -8.54 -2.12 13.26
N TYR A 312 -7.83 -1.56 12.28
CA TYR A 312 -6.74 -2.24 11.60
C TYR A 312 -5.54 -2.52 12.50
N GLN A 313 -5.01 -3.75 12.39
CA GLN A 313 -3.73 -4.14 12.94
C GLN A 313 -2.56 -3.77 12.02
N LYS A 314 -2.80 -3.74 10.72
CA LYS A 314 -1.91 -3.15 9.72
C LYS A 314 -1.97 -1.63 9.76
N PHE A 315 -0.93 -0.95 9.29
CA PHE A 315 -0.88 0.51 9.33
C PHE A 315 -1.78 1.16 8.28
N SER A 316 -1.75 0.63 7.06
CA SER A 316 -2.55 1.14 5.95
C SER A 316 -2.99 0.02 5.01
N SER A 317 -4.05 0.25 4.25
CA SER A 317 -4.60 -0.72 3.29
C SER A 317 -4.11 -0.43 1.88
N MET A 318 -4.14 -1.43 1.02
CA MET A 318 -4.03 -1.19 -0.41
C MET A 318 -5.20 -0.29 -0.86
N GLY A 319 -4.88 0.81 -1.53
CA GLY A 319 -5.82 1.88 -1.85
C GLY A 319 -5.55 3.19 -1.11
N ASN A 320 -4.83 3.16 0.00
CA ASN A 320 -4.32 4.36 0.66
C ASN A 320 -3.19 5.00 -0.18
N GLY A 321 -3.16 6.33 -0.20
CA GLY A 321 -2.31 7.11 -1.11
C GLY A 321 -0.81 7.12 -0.81
N PHE A 322 -0.34 6.49 0.27
CA PHE A 322 1.08 6.38 0.62
C PHE A 322 1.56 4.97 0.99
N THR A 323 0.68 3.96 0.94
CA THR A 323 1.04 2.59 1.39
C THR A 323 2.27 2.06 0.69
N PHE A 324 2.34 2.21 -0.63
CA PHE A 324 3.44 1.69 -1.44
C PHE A 324 4.78 2.38 -1.14
N GLU A 325 4.75 3.68 -0.95
CA GLU A 325 5.93 4.48 -0.63
C GLU A 325 6.43 4.21 0.80
N LEU A 326 5.51 4.08 1.76
CA LEU A 326 5.84 3.75 3.14
C LEU A 326 6.45 2.35 3.27
N GLU A 327 5.86 1.37 2.62
CA GLU A 327 6.37 0.00 2.53
C GLU A 327 7.79 -0.02 1.94
N SER A 328 7.98 0.65 0.79
CA SER A 328 9.26 0.75 0.10
C SER A 328 10.33 1.42 0.99
N LEU A 329 9.97 2.47 1.71
CA LEU A 329 10.86 3.16 2.65
C LEU A 329 11.32 2.25 3.79
N ILE A 330 10.38 1.50 4.39
CA ILE A 330 10.66 0.59 5.50
C ILE A 330 11.58 -0.54 5.04
N PHE A 331 11.26 -1.20 3.93
CA PHE A 331 12.06 -2.31 3.42
C PHE A 331 13.45 -1.86 3.00
N TRP A 332 13.56 -0.72 2.30
CA TRP A 332 14.84 -0.15 1.93
C TRP A 332 15.70 0.17 3.17
N ALA A 333 15.12 0.80 4.19
CA ALA A 333 15.86 1.19 5.38
C ALA A 333 16.36 -0.02 6.19
N LEU A 334 15.52 -1.05 6.34
CA LEU A 334 15.89 -2.30 7.02
C LEU A 334 16.97 -3.06 6.24
N THR A 335 16.81 -3.20 4.93
CA THR A 335 17.81 -3.85 4.08
C THR A 335 19.15 -3.12 4.16
N LYS A 336 19.13 -1.79 4.06
CA LYS A 336 20.35 -0.97 4.16
C LYS A 336 21.02 -1.10 5.52
N ALA A 337 20.24 -1.14 6.61
CA ALA A 337 20.76 -1.33 7.95
C ALA A 337 21.46 -2.68 8.12
N VAL A 338 20.89 -3.76 7.58
CA VAL A 338 21.48 -5.10 7.61
C VAL A 338 22.74 -5.15 6.77
N VAL A 339 22.68 -4.71 5.51
CA VAL A 339 23.83 -4.74 4.58
C VAL A 339 25.01 -3.95 5.12
N SER A 340 24.78 -2.77 5.70
CA SER A 340 25.86 -1.96 6.30
C SER A 340 26.59 -2.64 7.46
N ARG A 341 25.97 -3.63 8.10
CA ARG A 341 26.58 -4.38 9.23
C ARG A 341 27.22 -5.71 8.81
N VAL A 342 26.76 -6.27 7.69
CA VAL A 342 27.32 -7.52 7.17
C VAL A 342 28.59 -7.24 6.34
N LEU A 343 28.67 -6.08 5.68
CA LEU A 343 29.77 -5.70 4.82
C LEU A 343 30.86 -4.85 5.50
N ASN A 344 30.63 -4.40 6.74
CA ASN A 344 31.62 -3.71 7.59
C ASN A 344 32.07 -4.62 8.75
#